data_f73141209f32705adde8b7890b92ecde
#
_entry.id   f73141209f32705adde8b7890b92ecde
#
_cell.length_a   1.000
_cell.length_b   1.000
_cell.length_c   1.000
_cell.angle_alpha   90.00
_cell.angle_beta   90.00
_cell.angle_gamma   90.00
#
_symmetry.space_group_name_H-M   'P 1'
#
loop_
_entity.id
_entity.type
_entity.pdbx_description
1 polymer ?
#
loop_
_entity_poly.entity_id
_entity_poly.type
_entity_poly.pdbx_seq_one_letter_code
_entity_poly.pdbx_strand_id
1 'polypeptide(L)'
;MSGRALLGQIGLRDLVTLYCRGIDRRDFALVRSCYHDDAIDDHGGMFTGSADEYVAWVAEALKGMECTIPSIGNSLFAVDGDRAEGEHYSYNYHRTRPPERQELVIHGRYLDRYERRNGVWKFSYRRIVFDHGTMNPVDEAGFAIAGADAPHGSDTRDDP
;
A
#
# COMPACT_ATOMS: atom_id res chain seq x y z
N MET A 1 2.08 27.33 8.63
CA MET A 1 1.08 26.23 8.56
C MET A 1 0.14 26.37 9.75
N SER A 2 -1.19 26.30 9.57
CA SER A 2 -2.14 26.34 10.68
C SER A 2 -2.15 25.01 11.43
N GLY A 3 -2.53 25.01 12.74
CA GLY A 3 -2.65 23.77 13.53
C GLY A 3 -3.63 22.76 12.90
N ARG A 4 -4.71 23.23 12.25
CA ARG A 4 -5.68 22.39 11.54
C ARG A 4 -5.06 21.69 10.32
N ALA A 5 -4.20 22.38 9.59
CA ALA A 5 -3.50 21.80 8.44
C ALA A 5 -2.48 20.73 8.89
N LEU A 6 -1.79 20.96 10.00
CA LEU A 6 -0.87 19.98 10.57
C LEU A 6 -1.59 18.70 11.03
N LEU A 7 -2.70 18.82 11.74
CA LEU A 7 -3.52 17.68 12.15
C LEU A 7 -4.08 16.93 10.93
N GLY A 8 -4.45 17.65 9.87
CA GLY A 8 -4.85 17.04 8.60
C GLY A 8 -3.75 16.18 8.01
N GLN A 9 -2.52 16.68 7.96
CA GLN A 9 -1.37 15.92 7.42
C GLN A 9 -1.04 14.67 8.26
N ILE A 10 -1.16 14.73 9.58
CA ILE A 10 -0.98 13.57 10.46
C ILE A 10 -2.01 12.49 10.10
N GLY A 11 -3.29 12.85 10.04
CA GLY A 11 -4.35 11.89 9.68
C GLY A 11 -4.20 11.28 8.27
N LEU A 12 -3.66 12.05 7.31
CA LEU A 12 -3.36 11.54 5.96
C LEU A 12 -2.18 10.57 5.96
N ARG A 13 -1.14 10.81 6.75
CA ARG A 13 -0.02 9.87 6.93
C ARG A 13 -0.48 8.55 7.55
N ASP A 14 -1.31 8.64 8.58
CA ASP A 14 -1.90 7.47 9.24
C ASP A 14 -2.74 6.65 8.25
N LEU A 15 -3.56 7.31 7.41
CA LEU A 15 -4.37 6.65 6.38
C LEU A 15 -3.49 5.87 5.38
N VAL A 16 -2.42 6.49 4.87
CA VAL A 16 -1.48 5.82 3.94
C VAL A 16 -0.80 4.63 4.63
N THR A 17 -0.42 4.77 5.90
CA THR A 17 0.18 3.68 6.68
C THR A 17 -0.80 2.53 6.90
N LEU A 18 -2.06 2.81 7.22
CA LEU A 18 -3.11 1.80 7.39
C LEU A 18 -3.35 1.03 6.08
N TYR A 19 -3.37 1.72 4.95
CA TYR A 19 -3.46 1.07 3.65
C TYR A 19 -2.31 0.09 3.43
N CYS A 20 -1.05 0.52 3.64
CA CYS A 20 0.12 -0.34 3.49
C CYS A 20 0.06 -1.56 4.42
N ARG A 21 -0.31 -1.36 5.68
CA ARG A 21 -0.52 -2.47 6.62
C ARG A 21 -1.61 -3.43 6.14
N GLY A 22 -2.72 -2.92 5.61
CA GLY A 22 -3.80 -3.75 5.08
C GLY A 22 -3.35 -4.63 3.92
N ILE A 23 -2.55 -4.09 3.00
CA ILE A 23 -1.97 -4.84 1.88
C ILE A 23 -0.98 -5.90 2.38
N ASP A 24 -0.06 -5.53 3.26
CA ASP A 24 0.95 -6.42 3.83
C ASP A 24 0.30 -7.62 4.54
N ARG A 25 -0.66 -7.35 5.41
CA ARG A 25 -1.33 -8.37 6.25
C ARG A 25 -2.54 -9.03 5.61
N ARG A 26 -2.83 -8.78 4.34
CA ARG A 26 -4.03 -9.30 3.65
C ARG A 26 -5.34 -8.92 4.38
N ASP A 27 -5.33 -7.83 5.16
CA ASP A 27 -6.54 -7.27 5.76
C ASP A 27 -7.29 -6.40 4.74
N PHE A 28 -7.96 -7.06 3.81
CA PHE A 28 -8.67 -6.39 2.72
C PHE A 28 -9.86 -5.56 3.21
N ALA A 29 -10.41 -5.88 4.38
CA ALA A 29 -11.42 -5.03 5.02
C ALA A 29 -10.83 -3.69 5.47
N LEU A 30 -9.60 -3.72 6.03
CA LEU A 30 -8.85 -2.52 6.37
C LEU A 30 -8.51 -1.71 5.10
N VAL A 31 -8.02 -2.37 4.04
CA VAL A 31 -7.76 -1.70 2.75
C VAL A 31 -9.01 -0.99 2.25
N ARG A 32 -10.17 -1.69 2.20
CA ARG A 32 -11.45 -1.10 1.76
C ARG A 32 -11.86 0.10 2.61
N SER A 33 -11.64 0.03 3.91
CA SER A 33 -12.00 1.12 4.84
C SER A 33 -11.25 2.42 4.59
N CYS A 34 -10.10 2.36 3.93
CA CYS A 34 -9.29 3.53 3.56
C CYS A 34 -9.90 4.37 2.42
N TYR A 35 -10.87 3.83 1.69
CA TYR A 35 -11.49 4.47 0.53
C TYR A 35 -12.91 4.97 0.84
N HIS A 36 -13.31 6.07 0.21
CA HIS A 36 -14.72 6.43 0.09
C HIS A 36 -15.43 5.48 -0.88
N ASP A 37 -16.76 5.38 -0.77
CA ASP A 37 -17.53 4.43 -1.58
C ASP A 37 -17.53 4.77 -3.08
N ASP A 38 -17.35 6.04 -3.41
CA ASP A 38 -17.26 6.58 -4.77
C ASP A 38 -15.80 6.75 -5.25
N ALA A 39 -14.83 6.24 -4.49
CA ALA A 39 -13.41 6.37 -4.85
C ALA A 39 -13.03 5.48 -6.03
N ILE A 40 -12.04 5.97 -6.78
CA ILE A 40 -11.40 5.24 -7.88
C ILE A 40 -9.96 4.92 -7.53
N ASP A 41 -9.55 3.69 -7.80
CA ASP A 41 -8.16 3.24 -7.76
C ASP A 41 -7.68 2.99 -9.19
N ASP A 42 -6.48 3.51 -9.53
CA ASP A 42 -5.89 3.46 -10.87
C ASP A 42 -4.45 2.94 -10.81
N HIS A 43 -4.28 1.67 -11.13
CA HIS A 43 -2.99 1.01 -11.31
C HIS A 43 -2.58 0.97 -12.80
N GLY A 44 -3.01 1.94 -13.59
CA GLY A 44 -2.69 2.05 -15.01
C GLY A 44 -3.22 0.87 -15.81
N GLY A 45 -2.38 0.30 -16.66
CA GLY A 45 -2.77 -0.82 -17.53
C GLY A 45 -3.10 -2.13 -16.81
N MET A 46 -2.86 -2.23 -15.50
CA MET A 46 -3.17 -3.44 -14.72
C MET A 46 -4.59 -3.44 -14.17
N PHE A 47 -5.05 -2.30 -13.68
CA PHE A 47 -6.37 -2.15 -13.07
C PHE A 47 -6.78 -0.68 -13.03
N THR A 48 -8.05 -0.39 -13.28
CA THR A 48 -8.72 0.87 -12.95
C THR A 48 -10.17 0.58 -12.65
N GLY A 49 -10.66 1.01 -11.49
CA GLY A 49 -12.05 0.75 -11.09
C GLY A 49 -12.39 1.34 -9.72
N SER A 50 -13.55 0.97 -9.22
CA SER A 50 -14.02 1.34 -7.88
C SER A 50 -13.16 0.69 -6.78
N ALA A 51 -13.28 1.22 -5.55
CA ALA A 51 -12.59 0.66 -4.39
C ALA A 51 -12.96 -0.80 -4.12
N ASP A 52 -14.22 -1.21 -4.35
CA ASP A 52 -14.65 -2.60 -4.17
C ASP A 52 -14.04 -3.53 -5.22
N GLU A 53 -14.01 -3.10 -6.49
CA GLU A 53 -13.35 -3.84 -7.57
C GLU A 53 -11.84 -3.93 -7.35
N TYR A 54 -11.22 -2.85 -6.87
CA TYR A 54 -9.79 -2.84 -6.53
C TYR A 54 -9.46 -3.88 -5.45
N VAL A 55 -10.22 -3.89 -4.36
CA VAL A 55 -10.00 -4.85 -3.26
C VAL A 55 -10.14 -6.29 -3.75
N ALA A 56 -11.13 -6.59 -4.58
CA ALA A 56 -11.29 -7.91 -5.17
C ALA A 56 -10.10 -8.27 -6.08
N TRP A 57 -9.69 -7.33 -6.95
CA TRP A 57 -8.56 -7.52 -7.86
C TRP A 57 -7.23 -7.74 -7.11
N VAL A 58 -6.91 -6.89 -6.12
CA VAL A 58 -5.64 -6.99 -5.37
C VAL A 58 -5.59 -8.26 -4.53
N ALA A 59 -6.72 -8.70 -3.98
CA ALA A 59 -6.80 -9.96 -3.26
C ALA A 59 -6.43 -11.16 -4.15
N GLU A 60 -6.88 -11.18 -5.39
CA GLU A 60 -6.49 -12.22 -6.36
C GLU A 60 -5.01 -12.08 -6.78
N ALA A 61 -4.55 -10.87 -7.11
CA ALA A 61 -3.19 -10.61 -7.54
C ALA A 61 -2.15 -11.04 -6.49
N LEU A 62 -2.48 -10.89 -5.21
CA LEU A 62 -1.57 -11.21 -4.11
C LEU A 62 -1.59 -12.69 -3.69
N LYS A 63 -2.48 -13.54 -4.22
CA LYS A 63 -2.48 -14.99 -3.91
C LYS A 63 -1.17 -15.69 -4.26
N GLY A 64 -0.54 -15.26 -5.34
CA GLY A 64 0.76 -15.78 -5.78
C GLY A 64 1.95 -15.29 -4.95
N MET A 65 1.75 -14.35 -4.06
CA MET A 65 2.80 -13.75 -3.23
C MET A 65 2.78 -14.34 -1.83
N GLU A 66 3.93 -14.78 -1.31
CA GLU A 66 4.08 -15.17 0.08
C GLU A 66 4.43 -13.98 0.99
N CYS A 67 4.95 -12.90 0.41
CA CYS A 67 5.31 -11.68 1.11
C CYS A 67 5.03 -10.46 0.23
N THR A 68 4.51 -9.40 0.83
CA THR A 68 4.31 -8.10 0.18
C THR A 68 4.55 -7.01 1.22
N ILE A 69 5.57 -6.19 1.02
CA ILE A 69 5.95 -5.13 1.96
C ILE A 69 5.90 -3.80 1.22
N PRO A 70 4.76 -3.10 1.23
CA PRO A 70 4.70 -1.75 0.72
C PRO A 70 5.32 -0.78 1.72
N SER A 71 6.30 -0.02 1.29
CA SER A 71 6.98 0.99 2.11
C SER A 71 6.83 2.37 1.49
N ILE A 72 6.46 3.34 2.31
CA ILE A 72 6.31 4.73 1.90
C ILE A 72 7.50 5.53 2.40
N GLY A 73 8.17 6.18 1.45
CA GLY A 73 9.27 7.08 1.73
C GLY A 73 8.85 8.54 1.84
N ASN A 74 9.42 9.38 0.98
CA ASN A 74 9.10 10.81 0.96
C ASN A 74 7.64 11.04 0.62
N SER A 75 6.99 11.93 1.36
CA SER A 75 5.59 12.27 1.20
C SER A 75 5.38 13.77 1.21
N LEU A 76 4.65 14.26 0.24
CA LEU A 76 4.17 15.64 0.19
C LEU A 76 2.65 15.63 0.29
N PHE A 77 2.10 16.60 1.01
CA PHE A 77 0.66 16.81 1.13
C PHE A 77 0.33 18.28 0.92
N ALA A 78 -0.67 18.55 0.10
CA ALA A 78 -1.32 19.84 -0.03
C ALA A 78 -2.74 19.73 0.54
N VAL A 79 -3.01 20.40 1.66
CA VAL A 79 -4.29 20.35 2.36
C VAL A 79 -5.04 21.67 2.18
N ASP A 80 -6.26 21.58 1.64
CA ASP A 80 -7.18 22.71 1.51
C ASP A 80 -8.57 22.33 2.05
N GLY A 81 -8.85 22.80 3.26
CA GLY A 81 -10.11 22.53 3.96
C GLY A 81 -10.34 21.04 4.22
N ASP A 82 -11.32 20.47 3.53
CA ASP A 82 -11.72 19.07 3.61
C ASP A 82 -11.28 18.26 2.39
N ARG A 83 -10.38 18.82 1.57
CA ARG A 83 -9.72 18.16 0.46
C ARG A 83 -8.21 18.20 0.63
N ALA A 84 -7.55 17.20 0.09
CA ALA A 84 -6.09 17.17 0.04
C ALA A 84 -5.61 16.39 -1.18
N GLU A 85 -4.39 16.70 -1.59
CA GLU A 85 -3.61 15.92 -2.54
C GLU A 85 -2.34 15.43 -1.88
N GLY A 86 -1.83 14.28 -2.31
CA GLY A 86 -0.58 13.72 -1.83
C GLY A 86 0.23 13.08 -2.94
N GLU A 87 1.55 13.19 -2.81
CA GLU A 87 2.51 12.44 -3.61
C GLU A 87 3.43 11.67 -2.67
N HIS A 88 3.53 10.35 -2.87
CA HIS A 88 4.29 9.47 -2.00
C HIS A 88 5.19 8.58 -2.82
N TYR A 89 6.49 8.66 -2.58
CA TYR A 89 7.44 7.69 -3.13
C TYR A 89 7.27 6.36 -2.43
N SER A 90 7.14 5.30 -3.20
CA SER A 90 6.94 3.94 -2.70
C SER A 90 8.04 3.00 -3.14
N TYR A 91 8.39 2.11 -2.24
CA TYR A 91 9.21 0.93 -2.48
C TYR A 91 8.35 -0.27 -2.11
N ASN A 92 8.03 -1.11 -3.08
CA ASN A 92 7.14 -2.26 -2.89
C ASN A 92 7.93 -3.53 -3.15
N TYR A 93 8.18 -4.29 -2.10
CA TYR A 93 8.80 -5.61 -2.18
C TYR A 93 7.72 -6.67 -2.25
N HIS A 94 7.87 -7.61 -3.17
CA HIS A 94 7.03 -8.80 -3.27
C HIS A 94 7.93 -10.02 -3.41
N ARG A 95 7.49 -11.14 -2.84
CA ARG A 95 8.13 -12.44 -3.03
C ARG A 95 7.08 -13.46 -3.42
N THR A 96 7.33 -14.18 -4.52
CA THR A 96 6.41 -15.23 -4.97
C THR A 96 6.51 -16.46 -4.09
N ARG A 97 5.46 -17.30 -4.14
CA ARG A 97 5.43 -18.56 -3.41
C ARG A 97 6.35 -19.61 -4.04
N PRO A 98 6.79 -20.64 -3.25
CA PRO A 98 7.50 -21.80 -3.80
C PRO A 98 6.76 -22.44 -5.00
N PRO A 99 7.45 -23.28 -5.84
CA PRO A 99 8.83 -23.75 -5.64
C PRO A 99 9.91 -22.79 -6.13
N GLU A 100 9.62 -21.92 -7.07
CA GLU A 100 10.60 -21.01 -7.67
C GLU A 100 10.33 -19.58 -7.17
N ARG A 101 10.89 -19.25 -6.01
CA ARG A 101 10.73 -17.93 -5.45
C ARG A 101 11.45 -16.87 -6.26
N GLN A 102 10.72 -15.83 -6.61
CA GLN A 102 11.24 -14.62 -7.21
C GLN A 102 10.97 -13.43 -6.26
N GLU A 103 11.92 -12.54 -6.13
CA GLU A 103 11.68 -11.24 -5.55
C GLU A 103 11.38 -10.23 -6.66
N LEU A 104 10.32 -9.46 -6.47
CA LEU A 104 9.93 -8.35 -7.31
C LEU A 104 10.01 -7.08 -6.48
N VAL A 105 10.84 -6.14 -6.90
CA VAL A 105 10.99 -4.83 -6.29
C VAL A 105 10.47 -3.78 -7.25
N ILE A 106 9.50 -3.00 -6.80
CA ILE A 106 8.89 -1.92 -7.58
C ILE A 106 9.14 -0.60 -6.87
N HIS A 107 9.76 0.32 -7.57
CA HIS A 107 9.83 1.73 -7.20
C HIS A 107 8.78 2.50 -7.98
N GLY A 108 8.04 3.34 -7.29
CA GLY A 108 7.02 4.15 -7.91
C GLY A 108 6.53 5.27 -7.01
N ARG A 109 5.42 5.87 -7.41
CA ARG A 109 4.77 6.92 -6.64
C ARG A 109 3.28 6.69 -6.61
N TYR A 110 2.67 6.97 -5.46
CA TYR A 110 1.23 7.15 -5.35
C TYR A 110 0.90 8.62 -5.51
N LEU A 111 -0.03 8.91 -6.39
CA LEU A 111 -0.63 10.23 -6.57
C LEU A 111 -2.07 10.13 -6.07
N ASP A 112 -2.31 10.72 -4.91
CA ASP A 112 -3.54 10.54 -4.17
C ASP A 112 -4.37 11.81 -4.09
N ARG A 113 -5.69 11.66 -4.13
CA ARG A 113 -6.64 12.67 -3.68
C ARG A 113 -7.42 12.15 -2.49
N TYR A 114 -7.64 13.04 -1.55
CA TYR A 114 -8.31 12.72 -0.30
C TYR A 114 -9.46 13.68 -0.06
N GLU A 115 -10.50 13.16 0.55
CA GLU A 115 -11.59 13.97 1.09
C GLU A 115 -11.85 13.61 2.54
N ARG A 116 -12.16 14.65 3.35
CA ARG A 116 -12.60 14.48 4.71
C ARG A 116 -14.12 14.62 4.75
N ARG A 117 -14.82 13.51 4.89
CA ARG A 117 -16.28 13.45 5.01
C ARG A 117 -16.64 13.00 6.42
N ASN A 118 -17.54 13.72 7.08
CA ASN A 118 -17.93 13.47 8.49
C ASN A 118 -16.73 13.39 9.44
N GLY A 119 -15.71 14.22 9.21
CA GLY A 119 -14.51 14.30 10.05
C GLY A 119 -13.44 13.25 9.74
N VAL A 120 -13.68 12.30 8.83
CA VAL A 120 -12.78 11.19 8.52
C VAL A 120 -12.15 11.39 7.13
N TRP A 121 -10.81 11.37 7.08
CA TRP A 121 -10.06 11.36 5.83
C TRP A 121 -10.07 9.98 5.19
N LYS A 122 -10.33 9.92 3.88
CA LYS A 122 -10.19 8.72 3.06
C LYS A 122 -9.71 9.07 1.66
N PHE A 123 -9.20 8.08 0.93
CA PHE A 123 -8.94 8.23 -0.50
C PHE A 123 -10.25 8.49 -1.23
N SER A 124 -10.26 9.50 -2.09
CA SER A 124 -11.28 9.71 -3.13
C SER A 124 -10.76 9.30 -4.52
N TYR A 125 -9.45 9.30 -4.69
CA TYR A 125 -8.76 8.80 -5.87
C TYR A 125 -7.34 8.39 -5.48
N ARG A 126 -6.86 7.29 -6.03
CA ARG A 126 -5.46 6.86 -5.95
C ARG A 126 -4.97 6.46 -7.31
N ARG A 127 -3.78 6.90 -7.68
CA ARG A 127 -3.07 6.44 -8.87
C ARG A 127 -1.67 6.03 -8.54
N ILE A 128 -1.24 4.86 -9.08
CA ILE A 128 0.16 4.46 -9.02
C ILE A 128 0.89 4.86 -10.31
N VAL A 129 2.09 5.38 -10.16
CA VAL A 129 3.06 5.60 -11.23
C VAL A 129 4.22 4.65 -11.03
N PHE A 130 4.51 3.82 -12.01
CA PHE A 130 5.63 2.89 -11.99
C PHE A 130 6.86 3.58 -12.59
N ASP A 131 7.90 3.77 -11.76
CA ASP A 131 9.14 4.40 -12.20
C ASP A 131 10.19 3.34 -12.59
N HIS A 132 10.31 2.26 -11.82
CA HIS A 132 11.28 1.19 -12.04
C HIS A 132 10.86 -0.10 -11.36
N GLY A 133 11.24 -1.25 -11.95
CA GLY A 133 11.04 -2.56 -11.34
C GLY A 133 12.15 -3.55 -11.68
N THR A 134 12.46 -4.43 -10.74
CA THR A 134 13.39 -5.56 -10.94
C THR A 134 12.74 -6.85 -10.46
N MET A 135 13.08 -7.95 -11.12
CA MET A 135 12.69 -9.29 -10.71
C MET A 135 13.93 -10.19 -10.71
N ASN A 136 14.20 -10.86 -9.59
CA ASN A 136 15.35 -11.72 -9.43
C ASN A 136 14.97 -12.99 -8.67
N PRO A 137 15.68 -14.12 -8.88
CA PRO A 137 15.59 -15.28 -8.00
C PRO A 137 15.93 -14.89 -6.55
N VAL A 138 15.22 -15.46 -5.59
CA VAL A 138 15.50 -15.24 -4.16
C VAL A 138 16.78 -15.95 -3.76
N ASP A 139 17.67 -15.27 -3.05
CA ASP A 139 18.80 -15.89 -2.36
C ASP A 139 18.32 -16.58 -1.06
N GLU A 140 18.02 -17.88 -1.18
CA GLU A 140 17.56 -18.70 -0.04
C GLU A 140 18.62 -18.79 1.09
N ALA A 141 19.90 -18.70 0.75
CA ALA A 141 20.96 -18.70 1.76
C ALA A 141 20.97 -17.41 2.56
N GLY A 142 20.76 -16.26 1.90
CA GLY A 142 20.60 -14.97 2.57
C GLY A 142 19.38 -14.95 3.51
N PHE A 143 18.30 -15.62 3.14
CA PHE A 143 17.10 -15.71 3.97
C PHE A 143 17.32 -16.49 5.28
N ALA A 144 18.22 -17.48 5.28
CA ALA A 144 18.53 -18.28 6.46
C ALA A 144 19.37 -17.56 7.53
N ILE A 145 19.84 -16.34 7.28
CA ILE A 145 20.71 -15.58 8.22
C ILE A 145 20.03 -15.32 9.58
N ALA A 146 18.70 -15.13 9.58
CA ALA A 146 17.96 -14.86 10.82
C ALA A 146 17.90 -16.05 11.80
N GLY A 147 18.20 -17.27 11.32
CA GLY A 147 18.09 -18.49 12.10
C GLY A 147 16.66 -19.03 12.21
N ALA A 148 16.54 -20.31 12.45
CA ALA A 148 15.25 -21.02 12.50
C ALA A 148 14.33 -20.57 13.66
N ASP A 149 14.93 -20.06 14.75
CA ASP A 149 14.19 -19.64 15.96
C ASP A 149 13.80 -18.14 15.93
N ALA A 150 14.18 -17.39 14.89
CA ALA A 150 13.81 -15.99 14.78
C ALA A 150 12.31 -15.87 14.45
N PRO A 151 11.59 -14.89 15.03
CA PRO A 151 10.25 -14.58 14.57
C PRO A 151 10.26 -14.19 13.10
N HIS A 152 9.48 -14.87 12.30
CA HIS A 152 9.28 -14.55 10.88
C HIS A 152 7.94 -13.87 10.69
N GLY A 153 7.90 -12.85 9.83
CA GLY A 153 6.66 -12.22 9.42
C GLY A 153 5.79 -13.17 8.59
N SER A 154 4.50 -12.97 8.63
CA SER A 154 3.53 -13.67 7.80
C SER A 154 2.67 -12.68 7.03
N ASP A 155 1.97 -13.18 6.01
CA ASP A 155 1.00 -12.40 5.23
C ASP A 155 -0.42 -12.51 5.82
N THR A 156 -0.54 -12.73 7.10
CA THR A 156 -1.82 -12.88 7.78
C THR A 156 -2.09 -11.73 8.74
N ARG A 157 -3.38 -11.51 9.00
CA ARG A 157 -3.88 -10.54 9.97
C ARG A 157 -3.32 -10.74 11.38
N ASP A 158 -3.02 -11.98 11.76
CA ASP A 158 -2.60 -12.42 13.09
C ASP A 158 -1.08 -12.42 13.26
N ASP A 159 -0.35 -11.86 12.33
CA ASP A 159 1.10 -11.67 12.43
C ASP A 159 1.44 -10.76 13.62
N PRO A 160 2.43 -11.11 14.48
CA PRO A 160 2.75 -10.39 15.71
C PRO A 160 3.22 -8.94 15.50
#